data_f444a002bd8c1ad08696439e9483fc18
#
_entry.id   f444a002bd8c1ad08696439e9483fc18
#
_cell.length_a   1.000
_cell.length_b   1.000
_cell.length_c   1.000
_cell.angle_alpha   90.00
_cell.angle_beta   90.00
_cell.angle_gamma   90.00
#
_symmetry.space_group_name_H-M   'P 1'
#
loop_
_entity.id
_entity.type
_entity.pdbx_description
1 polymer ?
#
loop_
_entity_poly.entity_id
_entity_poly.type
_entity_poly.pdbx_seq_one_letter_code
_entity_poly.pdbx_strand_id
1 'polypeptide(L)'
;MDPIATNRPTLDAAKYLPVCDLLALPAPHLALLQEEARASLEAAKRLQDWIEGIIAVRYSDRAIALRAEQRKDTGSIRFADGDVTVVADLPKKVEWDQAKLATVVDRIRAAGDNPTEYIEVTYKVAERAYNAWPAHIRDAFTGARTVRTGKATFKLSLDAAQGGV
;
A
#
# COMPACT_ATOMS: atom_id res chain seq x y z
N MET A 1 27.56 -25.90 2.94
CA MET A 1 27.85 -24.46 2.72
C MET A 1 27.67 -24.25 1.23
N ASP A 2 26.70 -23.45 0.83
CA ASP A 2 26.34 -23.27 -0.59
C ASP A 2 27.45 -22.45 -1.26
N PRO A 3 28.15 -22.96 -2.31
CA PRO A 3 29.24 -22.26 -2.97
C PRO A 3 28.82 -20.93 -3.61
N ILE A 4 27.53 -20.74 -3.85
CA ILE A 4 26.98 -19.51 -4.39
C ILE A 4 27.04 -18.35 -3.37
N ALA A 5 27.01 -18.66 -2.07
CA ALA A 5 26.98 -17.65 -1.02
C ALA A 5 28.37 -17.05 -0.69
N THR A 6 29.46 -17.72 -1.07
CA THR A 6 30.81 -17.43 -0.54
C THR A 6 31.58 -16.34 -1.31
N ASN A 7 31.15 -15.93 -2.50
CA ASN A 7 31.89 -14.95 -3.34
C ASN A 7 30.99 -13.90 -3.99
N ARG A 8 30.00 -13.42 -3.28
CA ARG A 8 29.14 -12.31 -3.74
C ARG A 8 29.29 -11.08 -2.86
N PRO A 9 29.08 -9.87 -3.37
CA PRO A 9 29.01 -8.69 -2.51
C PRO A 9 27.85 -8.80 -1.52
N THR A 10 28.03 -8.29 -0.31
CA THR A 10 26.93 -8.10 0.65
C THR A 10 26.03 -6.97 0.18
N LEU A 11 24.81 -6.89 0.70
CA LEU A 11 23.90 -5.80 0.38
C LEU A 11 24.51 -4.42 0.71
N ASP A 12 25.28 -4.32 1.82
CA ASP A 12 25.95 -3.08 2.19
C ASP A 12 27.10 -2.74 1.24
N ALA A 13 27.89 -3.71 0.81
CA ALA A 13 28.95 -3.49 -0.17
C ALA A 13 28.36 -3.09 -1.54
N ALA A 14 27.26 -3.71 -1.94
CA ALA A 14 26.59 -3.42 -3.22
C ALA A 14 26.17 -1.95 -3.38
N LYS A 15 25.88 -1.23 -2.28
CA LYS A 15 25.54 0.20 -2.30
C LYS A 15 26.66 1.09 -2.84
N TYR A 16 27.90 0.64 -2.73
CA TYR A 16 29.11 1.40 -3.12
C TYR A 16 29.75 0.89 -4.40
N LEU A 17 29.24 -0.20 -4.97
CA LEU A 17 29.76 -0.73 -6.24
C LEU A 17 29.27 0.12 -7.42
N PRO A 18 30.12 0.31 -8.44
CA PRO A 18 29.68 0.87 -9.73
C PRO A 18 28.55 0.06 -10.34
N VAL A 19 27.61 0.73 -11.02
CA VAL A 19 26.47 0.06 -11.67
C VAL A 19 26.94 -0.99 -12.68
N CYS A 20 28.01 -0.74 -13.42
CA CYS A 20 28.61 -1.69 -14.37
C CYS A 20 29.00 -3.01 -13.70
N ASP A 21 29.56 -2.96 -12.50
CA ASP A 21 29.99 -4.15 -11.75
C ASP A 21 28.76 -4.93 -11.23
N LEU A 22 27.71 -4.22 -10.80
CA LEU A 22 26.44 -4.84 -10.42
C LEU A 22 25.75 -5.52 -11.60
N LEU A 23 25.78 -4.89 -12.80
CA LEU A 23 25.23 -5.48 -14.02
C LEU A 23 25.99 -6.72 -14.50
N ALA A 24 27.26 -6.82 -14.16
CA ALA A 24 28.11 -7.97 -14.50
C ALA A 24 27.98 -9.14 -13.51
N LEU A 25 27.25 -8.96 -12.39
CA LEU A 25 27.06 -10.05 -11.42
C LEU A 25 26.28 -11.23 -12.03
N PRO A 26 26.63 -12.46 -11.66
CA PRO A 26 25.84 -13.63 -12.01
C PRO A 26 24.39 -13.51 -11.49
N ALA A 27 23.43 -14.02 -12.27
CA ALA A 27 22.01 -13.95 -11.92
C ALA A 27 21.68 -14.51 -10.52
N PRO A 28 22.31 -15.61 -10.03
CA PRO A 28 22.11 -16.07 -8.66
C PRO A 28 22.53 -15.05 -7.60
N HIS A 29 23.60 -14.29 -7.81
CA HIS A 29 24.05 -13.25 -6.89
C HIS A 29 23.05 -12.09 -6.85
N LEU A 30 22.52 -11.68 -8.00
CA LEU A 30 21.46 -10.67 -8.06
C LEU A 30 20.18 -11.14 -7.37
N ALA A 31 19.80 -12.41 -7.51
CA ALA A 31 18.65 -12.99 -6.83
C ALA A 31 18.82 -12.93 -5.30
N LEU A 32 19.98 -13.31 -4.78
CA LEU A 32 20.27 -13.23 -3.35
C LEU A 32 20.28 -11.79 -2.83
N LEU A 33 20.87 -10.84 -3.57
CA LEU A 33 20.83 -9.43 -3.21
C LEU A 33 19.41 -8.87 -3.21
N GLN A 34 18.55 -9.27 -4.16
CA GLN A 34 17.15 -8.88 -4.20
C GLN A 34 16.37 -9.41 -2.99
N GLU A 35 16.64 -10.65 -2.58
CA GLU A 35 16.03 -11.27 -1.40
C GLU A 35 16.49 -10.59 -0.10
N GLU A 36 17.79 -10.33 0.06
CA GLU A 36 18.33 -9.60 1.21
C GLU A 36 17.76 -8.18 1.32
N ALA A 37 17.64 -7.47 0.20
CA ALA A 37 17.04 -6.13 0.18
C ALA A 37 15.59 -6.17 0.64
N ARG A 38 14.83 -7.19 0.21
CA ARG A 38 13.44 -7.39 0.64
C ARG A 38 13.37 -7.72 2.13
N ALA A 39 14.20 -8.64 2.60
CA ALA A 39 14.26 -9.02 4.02
C ALA A 39 14.62 -7.83 4.90
N SER A 40 15.56 -6.99 4.48
CA SER A 40 15.96 -5.76 5.18
C SER A 40 14.81 -4.74 5.26
N LEU A 41 14.06 -4.57 4.17
CA LEU A 41 12.88 -3.70 4.17
C LEU A 41 11.82 -4.19 5.16
N GLU A 42 11.52 -5.48 5.16
CA GLU A 42 10.55 -6.07 6.09
C GLU A 42 11.03 -6.01 7.56
N ALA A 43 12.33 -6.17 7.80
CA ALA A 43 12.89 -5.99 9.13
C ALA A 43 12.77 -4.54 9.61
N ALA A 44 13.06 -3.56 8.74
CA ALA A 44 12.93 -2.15 9.05
C ALA A 44 11.47 -1.75 9.34
N LYS A 45 10.50 -2.28 8.56
CA LYS A 45 9.06 -2.06 8.82
C LYS A 45 8.65 -2.60 10.18
N ARG A 46 9.03 -3.84 10.50
CA ARG A 46 8.71 -4.43 11.82
C ARG A 46 9.28 -3.61 12.97
N LEU A 47 10.50 -3.09 12.82
CA LEU A 47 11.12 -2.23 13.83
C LEU A 47 10.37 -0.92 13.97
N GLN A 48 9.97 -0.30 12.87
CA GLN A 48 9.14 0.90 12.85
C GLN A 48 7.82 0.67 13.57
N ASP A 49 7.08 -0.37 13.19
CA ASP A 49 5.78 -0.73 13.77
C ASP A 49 5.90 -0.96 15.29
N TRP A 50 6.98 -1.62 15.71
CA TRP A 50 7.24 -1.85 17.13
C TRP A 50 7.49 -0.55 17.91
N ILE A 51 8.30 0.36 17.36
CA ILE A 51 8.57 1.69 17.97
C ILE A 51 7.29 2.51 18.02
N GLU A 52 6.51 2.54 16.94
CA GLU A 52 5.22 3.23 16.89
C GLU A 52 4.24 2.67 17.92
N GLY A 53 4.23 1.36 18.12
CA GLY A 53 3.46 0.69 19.18
C GLY A 53 3.86 1.16 20.59
N ILE A 54 5.15 1.26 20.88
CA ILE A 54 5.64 1.79 22.16
C ILE A 54 5.21 3.25 22.36
N ILE A 55 5.34 4.08 21.32
CA ILE A 55 4.93 5.48 21.34
C ILE A 55 3.42 5.58 21.59
N ALA A 56 2.62 4.75 20.94
CA ALA A 56 1.18 4.70 21.16
C ALA A 56 0.83 4.33 22.61
N VAL A 57 1.44 3.29 23.17
CA VAL A 57 1.22 2.90 24.57
C VAL A 57 1.58 4.05 25.53
N ARG A 58 2.69 4.74 25.28
CA ARG A 58 3.15 5.84 26.13
C ARG A 58 2.20 7.03 26.15
N TYR A 59 1.59 7.37 25.03
CA TYR A 59 0.89 8.64 24.85
C TYR A 59 -0.63 8.53 24.68
N SER A 60 -1.19 7.33 24.50
CA SER A 60 -2.62 7.14 24.23
C SER A 60 -3.52 7.75 25.29
N ASP A 61 -3.29 7.45 26.56
CA ASP A 61 -4.14 7.93 27.66
C ASP A 61 -4.13 9.46 27.75
N ARG A 62 -2.95 10.06 27.62
CA ARG A 62 -2.81 11.52 27.61
C ARG A 62 -3.50 12.16 26.42
N ALA A 63 -3.40 11.54 25.26
CA ALA A 63 -4.06 12.01 24.06
C ALA A 63 -5.59 11.90 24.17
N ILE A 64 -6.13 10.85 24.77
CA ILE A 64 -7.56 10.68 25.03
C ILE A 64 -8.05 11.76 26.00
N ALA A 65 -7.35 11.96 27.12
CA ALA A 65 -7.71 12.97 28.11
C ALA A 65 -7.77 14.39 27.50
N LEU A 66 -6.73 14.78 26.75
CA LEU A 66 -6.68 16.09 26.09
C LEU A 66 -7.76 16.27 25.03
N ARG A 67 -8.13 15.20 24.29
CA ARG A 67 -9.27 15.28 23.36
C ARG A 67 -10.57 15.55 24.09
N ALA A 68 -10.81 14.86 25.20
CA ALA A 68 -12.00 15.05 26.01
C ALA A 68 -12.08 16.49 26.56
N GLU A 69 -10.98 17.03 27.07
CA GLU A 69 -10.88 18.43 27.54
C GLU A 69 -11.21 19.45 26.43
N GLN A 70 -10.67 19.20 25.22
CA GLN A 70 -10.89 20.05 24.04
C GLN A 70 -12.23 19.78 23.32
N ARG A 71 -13.04 18.83 23.79
CA ARG A 71 -14.30 18.38 23.16
C ARG A 71 -14.12 18.01 21.69
N LYS A 72 -13.02 17.31 21.38
CA LYS A 72 -12.67 16.86 20.03
C LYS A 72 -12.77 15.33 19.95
N ASP A 73 -13.68 14.84 19.14
CA ASP A 73 -13.81 13.39 18.90
C ASP A 73 -12.75 12.85 17.93
N THR A 74 -12.27 13.70 17.01
CA THR A 74 -11.29 13.34 15.96
C THR A 74 -10.32 14.49 15.69
N GLY A 75 -9.33 14.26 14.83
CA GLY A 75 -8.34 15.25 14.42
C GLY A 75 -7.11 15.28 15.31
N SER A 76 -6.25 16.26 15.08
CA SER A 76 -4.96 16.39 15.73
C SER A 76 -5.03 17.16 17.03
N ILE A 77 -4.31 16.68 18.05
CA ILE A 77 -3.99 17.41 19.28
C ILE A 77 -2.49 17.49 19.44
N ARG A 78 -2.01 18.44 20.22
CA ARG A 78 -0.57 18.66 20.48
C ARG A 78 -0.34 18.88 21.96
N PHE A 79 0.76 18.32 22.45
CA PHE A 79 1.24 18.56 23.82
C PHE A 79 2.75 18.38 23.91
N ALA A 80 3.36 18.95 24.90
CA ALA A 80 4.79 18.81 25.15
C ALA A 80 5.09 17.63 26.09
N ASP A 81 6.19 16.93 25.84
CA ASP A 81 6.82 15.99 26.78
C ASP A 81 8.32 16.33 26.83
N GLY A 82 8.73 17.12 27.84
CA GLY A 82 10.03 17.76 27.88
C GLY A 82 10.23 18.68 26.67
N ASP A 83 11.32 18.48 25.94
CA ASP A 83 11.68 19.26 24.74
C ASP A 83 11.03 18.73 23.46
N VAL A 84 10.17 17.70 23.56
CA VAL A 84 9.50 17.08 22.43
C VAL A 84 8.05 17.53 22.34
N THR A 85 7.62 17.96 21.16
CA THR A 85 6.21 18.17 20.86
C THR A 85 5.60 16.88 20.30
N VAL A 86 4.67 16.30 21.03
CA VAL A 86 3.88 15.15 20.60
C VAL A 86 2.66 15.62 19.82
N VAL A 87 2.50 15.12 18.61
CA VAL A 87 1.28 15.34 17.79
C VAL A 87 0.55 14.00 17.70
N ALA A 88 -0.64 13.93 18.28
CA ALA A 88 -1.48 12.75 18.21
C ALA A 88 -2.66 13.01 17.26
N ASP A 89 -2.68 12.34 16.13
CA ASP A 89 -3.73 12.44 15.13
C ASP A 89 -4.71 11.27 15.23
N LEU A 90 -6.00 11.57 15.23
CA LEU A 90 -7.08 10.60 15.16
C LEU A 90 -7.96 10.93 13.96
N PRO A 91 -7.68 10.37 12.79
CA PRO A 91 -8.39 10.71 11.57
C PRO A 91 -9.85 10.26 11.63
N LYS A 92 -10.75 11.11 11.16
CA LYS A 92 -12.15 10.75 10.96
C LYS A 92 -12.25 9.80 9.77
N LYS A 93 -12.75 8.59 9.99
CA LYS A 93 -13.11 7.66 8.92
C LYS A 93 -14.62 7.76 8.69
N VAL A 94 -15.01 8.08 7.48
CA VAL A 94 -16.41 8.10 7.05
C VAL A 94 -16.61 7.03 6.00
N GLU A 95 -17.50 6.11 6.25
CA GLU A 95 -17.89 5.08 5.31
C GLU A 95 -19.35 5.32 4.91
N TRP A 96 -19.61 5.28 3.61
CA TRP A 96 -20.94 5.46 3.06
C TRP A 96 -21.49 4.13 2.58
N ASP A 97 -22.61 3.71 3.14
CA ASP A 97 -23.38 2.54 2.69
C ASP A 97 -23.93 2.81 1.29
N GLN A 98 -23.37 2.14 0.29
CA GLN A 98 -23.70 2.35 -1.12
C GLN A 98 -25.15 1.99 -1.44
N ALA A 99 -25.74 0.99 -0.75
CA ALA A 99 -27.14 0.61 -0.96
C ALA A 99 -28.09 1.70 -0.43
N LYS A 100 -27.78 2.26 0.74
CA LYS A 100 -28.53 3.39 1.31
C LYS A 100 -28.37 4.65 0.47
N LEU A 101 -27.16 4.92 -0.03
CA LEU A 101 -26.91 6.05 -0.92
C LEU A 101 -27.72 5.93 -2.22
N ALA A 102 -27.81 4.76 -2.82
CA ALA A 102 -28.66 4.54 -3.99
C ALA A 102 -30.11 4.91 -3.71
N THR A 103 -30.66 4.49 -2.56
CA THR A 103 -32.02 4.86 -2.14
C THR A 103 -32.19 6.37 -1.94
N VAL A 104 -31.17 7.05 -1.42
CA VAL A 104 -31.18 8.51 -1.27
C VAL A 104 -31.18 9.21 -2.62
N VAL A 105 -30.34 8.72 -3.57
CA VAL A 105 -30.31 9.23 -4.95
C VAL A 105 -31.69 9.14 -5.61
N ASP A 106 -32.37 8.01 -5.46
CA ASP A 106 -33.70 7.82 -6.06
C ASP A 106 -34.76 8.76 -5.42
N ARG A 107 -34.67 9.02 -4.12
CA ARG A 107 -35.56 9.99 -3.46
C ARG A 107 -35.30 11.42 -3.94
N ILE A 108 -34.05 11.83 -4.09
CA ILE A 108 -33.67 13.15 -4.60
C ILE A 108 -34.25 13.36 -6.00
N ARG A 109 -34.10 12.34 -6.89
CA ARG A 109 -34.71 12.38 -8.23
C ARG A 109 -36.22 12.48 -8.21
N ALA A 110 -36.88 11.70 -7.33
CA ALA A 110 -38.33 11.70 -7.20
C ALA A 110 -38.86 13.05 -6.67
N ALA A 111 -38.05 13.79 -5.91
CA ALA A 111 -38.38 15.16 -5.46
C ALA A 111 -38.17 16.22 -6.55
N GLY A 112 -37.59 15.86 -7.70
CA GLY A 112 -37.33 16.79 -8.82
C GLY A 112 -35.95 17.47 -8.74
N ASP A 113 -35.14 17.12 -7.76
CA ASP A 113 -33.80 17.67 -7.57
C ASP A 113 -32.75 16.87 -8.37
N ASN A 114 -31.60 17.49 -8.64
CA ASN A 114 -30.50 16.86 -9.36
C ASN A 114 -29.51 16.20 -8.36
N PRO A 115 -29.42 14.85 -8.29
CA PRO A 115 -28.52 14.18 -7.35
C PRO A 115 -27.05 14.50 -7.56
N THR A 116 -26.63 14.90 -8.77
CA THR A 116 -25.21 15.19 -9.07
C THR A 116 -24.69 16.44 -8.37
N GLU A 117 -25.55 17.27 -7.80
CA GLU A 117 -25.17 18.41 -6.96
C GLU A 117 -24.65 17.97 -5.58
N TYR A 118 -25.03 16.76 -5.14
CA TYR A 118 -24.76 16.25 -3.80
C TYR A 118 -23.86 15.02 -3.80
N ILE A 119 -23.88 14.22 -4.89
CA ILE A 119 -23.23 12.90 -4.96
C ILE A 119 -22.55 12.75 -6.31
N GLU A 120 -21.27 12.37 -6.29
CA GLU A 120 -20.56 11.93 -7.49
C GLU A 120 -20.88 10.45 -7.76
N VAL A 121 -21.34 10.15 -8.97
CA VAL A 121 -21.63 8.77 -9.41
C VAL A 121 -20.50 8.27 -10.30
N THR A 122 -19.76 7.27 -9.81
CA THR A 122 -18.68 6.63 -10.56
C THR A 122 -19.05 5.21 -10.95
N TYR A 123 -18.94 4.87 -12.23
CA TYR A 123 -19.15 3.52 -12.73
C TYR A 123 -17.86 2.71 -12.62
N LYS A 124 -17.93 1.56 -11.94
CA LYS A 124 -16.80 0.66 -11.77
C LYS A 124 -17.02 -0.63 -12.54
N VAL A 125 -16.09 -0.96 -13.43
CA VAL A 125 -16.10 -2.21 -14.20
C VAL A 125 -15.20 -3.23 -13.51
N ALA A 126 -15.69 -4.47 -13.33
CA ALA A 126 -14.91 -5.57 -12.81
C ALA A 126 -14.01 -6.15 -13.92
N GLU A 127 -12.82 -5.61 -14.10
CA GLU A 127 -11.87 -5.97 -15.17
C GLU A 127 -11.59 -7.49 -15.21
N ARG A 128 -11.55 -8.17 -14.08
CA ARG A 128 -11.33 -9.62 -14.04
C ARG A 128 -12.44 -10.41 -14.73
N ALA A 129 -13.67 -9.90 -14.68
CA ALA A 129 -14.83 -10.55 -15.31
C ALA A 129 -14.98 -10.16 -16.79
N TYR A 130 -14.37 -9.04 -17.22
CA TYR A 130 -14.53 -8.48 -18.55
C TYR A 130 -14.24 -9.49 -19.68
N ASN A 131 -13.18 -10.27 -19.55
CA ASN A 131 -12.78 -11.24 -20.57
C ASN A 131 -13.77 -12.42 -20.71
N ALA A 132 -14.55 -12.71 -19.67
CA ALA A 132 -15.56 -13.75 -19.66
C ALA A 132 -16.94 -13.28 -20.20
N TRP A 133 -17.10 -11.99 -20.47
CA TRP A 133 -18.37 -11.44 -20.96
C TRP A 133 -18.63 -11.84 -22.43
N PRO A 134 -19.90 -11.96 -22.82
CA PRO A 134 -20.27 -12.16 -24.22
C PRO A 134 -19.70 -11.06 -25.13
N ALA A 135 -19.36 -11.40 -26.38
CA ALA A 135 -18.70 -10.47 -27.30
C ALA A 135 -19.48 -9.16 -27.48
N HIS A 136 -20.79 -9.25 -27.70
CA HIS A 136 -21.68 -8.09 -27.92
C HIS A 136 -21.69 -7.12 -26.72
N ILE A 137 -21.50 -7.63 -25.49
CA ILE A 137 -21.38 -6.79 -24.29
C ILE A 137 -20.00 -6.13 -24.25
N ARG A 138 -18.92 -6.90 -24.49
CA ARG A 138 -17.55 -6.35 -24.51
C ARG A 138 -17.38 -5.25 -25.55
N ASP A 139 -17.96 -5.43 -26.73
CA ASP A 139 -17.87 -4.47 -27.83
C ASP A 139 -18.48 -3.11 -27.44
N ALA A 140 -19.56 -3.10 -26.67
CA ALA A 140 -20.15 -1.86 -26.16
C ALA A 140 -19.21 -1.08 -25.20
N PHE A 141 -18.31 -1.77 -24.49
CA PHE A 141 -17.37 -1.15 -23.56
C PHE A 141 -16.04 -0.77 -24.21
N THR A 142 -15.76 -1.22 -25.43
CA THR A 142 -14.46 -1.03 -26.09
C THR A 142 -14.06 0.45 -26.16
N GLY A 143 -15.01 1.33 -26.49
CA GLY A 143 -14.75 2.78 -26.60
C GLY A 143 -14.40 3.47 -25.26
N ALA A 144 -14.83 2.88 -24.14
CA ALA A 144 -14.57 3.40 -22.79
C ALA A 144 -13.36 2.76 -22.11
N ARG A 145 -12.74 1.73 -22.74
CA ARG A 145 -11.64 0.98 -22.15
C ARG A 145 -10.29 1.36 -22.78
N THR A 146 -9.39 1.87 -21.96
CA THR A 146 -8.00 2.11 -22.38
C THR A 146 -7.06 1.22 -21.57
N VAL A 147 -6.23 0.44 -22.24
CA VAL A 147 -5.18 -0.40 -21.62
C VAL A 147 -3.84 0.31 -21.77
N ARG A 148 -3.17 0.54 -20.66
CA ARG A 148 -1.80 1.05 -20.62
C ARG A 148 -0.91 0.04 -19.92
N THR A 149 0.29 -0.17 -20.45
CA THR A 149 1.30 -1.00 -19.80
C THR A 149 1.98 -0.23 -18.69
N GLY A 150 2.10 -0.87 -17.52
CA GLY A 150 2.90 -0.34 -16.41
C GLY A 150 4.41 -0.58 -16.62
N LYS A 151 5.22 -0.15 -15.64
CA LYS A 151 6.65 -0.47 -15.60
C LYS A 151 6.83 -1.98 -15.40
N ALA A 152 7.69 -2.59 -16.20
CA ALA A 152 8.08 -3.99 -16.02
C ALA A 152 8.76 -4.18 -14.65
N THR A 153 8.38 -5.24 -13.94
CA THR A 153 9.02 -5.65 -12.70
C THR A 153 9.61 -7.04 -12.86
N PHE A 154 10.78 -7.27 -12.26
CA PHE A 154 11.48 -8.55 -12.34
C PHE A 154 11.62 -9.12 -10.94
N LYS A 155 11.25 -10.39 -10.78
CA LYS A 155 11.48 -11.16 -9.57
C LYS A 155 12.41 -12.31 -9.94
N LEU A 156 13.55 -12.37 -9.32
CA LEU A 156 14.51 -13.46 -9.46
C LEU A 156 14.19 -14.54 -8.40
N SER A 157 14.25 -15.79 -8.79
CA SER A 157 14.14 -16.94 -7.89
C SER A 157 15.29 -17.90 -8.20
N LEU A 158 15.91 -18.45 -7.15
CA LEU A 158 16.84 -19.55 -7.31
C LEU A 158 16.01 -20.81 -7.53
N ASP A 159 16.30 -21.54 -8.61
CA ASP A 159 15.75 -22.88 -8.76
C ASP A 159 16.33 -23.75 -7.66
N ALA A 160 15.49 -24.49 -6.94
CA ALA A 160 15.97 -25.53 -6.03
C ALA A 160 16.83 -26.48 -6.88
N ALA A 161 18.09 -26.65 -6.51
CA ALA A 161 18.98 -27.58 -7.18
C ALA A 161 18.22 -28.91 -7.32
N GLN A 162 17.96 -29.35 -8.55
CA GLN A 162 17.37 -30.65 -8.79
C GLN A 162 18.33 -31.65 -8.14
N GLY A 163 17.93 -32.20 -7.01
CA GLY A 163 18.65 -33.25 -6.32
C GLY A 163 18.81 -34.38 -7.34
N GLY A 164 20.01 -34.49 -7.87
CA GLY A 164 20.39 -35.61 -8.74
C GLY A 164 20.20 -36.90 -7.95
N VAL A 165 19.53 -37.81 -8.59
CA VAL A 165 19.41 -39.22 -8.22
C VAL A 165 20.79 -39.85 -8.18
#